data_e0e8aa49ce3fc47554a9b750f4f0ee67
#
_entry.id   e0e8aa49ce3fc47554a9b750f4f0ee67
#
_cell.length_a   1.000
_cell.length_b   1.000
_cell.length_c   1.000
_cell.angle_alpha   90.00
_cell.angle_beta   90.00
_cell.angle_gamma   90.00
#
_symmetry.space_group_name_H-M   'P 1'
#
loop_
_entity.id
_entity.type
_entity.pdbx_description
1 polymer ?
#
loop_
_entity_poly.entity_id
_entity_poly.type
_entity_poly.pdbx_seq_one_letter_code
_entity_poly.pdbx_strand_id
1 'polypeptide(L)'
;ETATYTVQADGTVISNAPLYWSDHNTHTVNAWYSITDGTLDLSDQEANGLAYLLHGTGTGDYQTPVTLTFTHSLAKVRVTPSNDIAKGEVTSLKLYTYTQCTHNQGNDVQGATLGWIEMKECEYNGVTCWEANVVPGYGITKLQANGTDERELSATITPEAGSFYNITLNKDNGYTDEGNGNYTVTTAKGLKAVADIANNSNLGINITLDKDINLTGTTWTPIGID
;
A
#
# COMPACT_ATOMS: atom_id res chain seq x y z
N GLU A 1 5.85 31.14 17.02
CA GLU A 1 5.99 30.29 18.22
C GLU A 1 5.33 28.94 17.95
N THR A 2 5.78 27.87 18.64
CA THR A 2 5.28 26.50 18.47
C THR A 2 5.07 25.88 19.86
N ALA A 3 3.98 25.12 20.04
CA ALA A 3 3.73 24.33 21.23
C ALA A 3 3.14 22.97 20.88
N THR A 4 3.34 22.00 21.77
CA THR A 4 2.78 20.67 21.64
C THR A 4 1.48 20.56 22.41
N TYR A 5 0.47 19.98 21.77
CA TYR A 5 -0.84 19.74 22.36
C TYR A 5 -1.18 18.26 22.26
N THR A 6 -1.88 17.76 23.28
CA THR A 6 -2.45 16.40 23.27
C THR A 6 -3.94 16.48 22.99
N VAL A 7 -4.40 15.79 21.97
CA VAL A 7 -5.82 15.70 21.60
C VAL A 7 -6.52 14.76 22.57
N GLN A 8 -7.66 15.20 23.12
CA GLN A 8 -8.52 14.42 24.00
C GLN A 8 -9.60 13.69 23.20
N ALA A 9 -10.27 12.72 23.84
CA ALA A 9 -11.31 11.93 23.18
C ALA A 9 -12.55 12.75 22.73
N ASP A 10 -12.79 13.90 23.33
CA ASP A 10 -13.86 14.83 22.95
C ASP A 10 -13.46 15.84 21.86
N GLY A 11 -12.22 15.74 21.35
CA GLY A 11 -11.66 16.64 20.33
C GLY A 11 -11.06 17.93 20.90
N THR A 12 -11.11 18.14 22.21
CA THR A 12 -10.39 19.27 22.85
C THR A 12 -8.89 18.97 22.90
N VAL A 13 -8.09 20.00 23.14
CA VAL A 13 -6.63 19.87 23.23
C VAL A 13 -6.12 20.44 24.54
N ILE A 14 -5.10 19.79 25.10
CA ILE A 14 -4.40 20.26 26.32
C ILE A 14 -2.90 20.38 26.05
N SER A 15 -2.26 21.33 26.74
CA SER A 15 -0.82 21.51 26.70
C SER A 15 -0.30 21.94 28.09
N ASN A 16 0.91 21.47 28.44
CA ASN A 16 1.61 21.93 29.64
C ASN A 16 2.24 23.33 29.46
N ALA A 17 2.39 23.76 28.20
CA ALA A 17 2.94 25.05 27.81
C ALA A 17 2.13 25.63 26.64
N PRO A 18 0.86 26.03 26.88
CA PRO A 18 -0.01 26.53 25.83
C PRO A 18 0.47 27.88 25.30
N LEU A 19 0.23 28.11 24.00
CA LEU A 19 0.41 29.45 23.41
C LEU A 19 -0.78 30.32 23.76
N TYR A 20 -0.50 31.59 23.92
CA TYR A 20 -1.49 32.64 24.18
C TYR A 20 -1.48 33.65 23.04
N TRP A 21 -2.63 34.29 22.82
CA TRP A 21 -2.74 35.38 21.88
C TRP A 21 -1.85 36.55 22.28
N SER A 22 -1.01 37.03 21.36
CA SER A 22 -0.11 38.15 21.58
C SER A 22 -0.80 39.52 21.48
N ASP A 23 -1.93 39.55 20.79
CA ASP A 23 -2.75 40.74 20.57
C ASP A 23 -4.23 40.38 20.39
N HIS A 24 -5.04 41.34 19.99
CA HIS A 24 -6.49 41.17 19.77
C HIS A 24 -6.86 40.92 18.28
N ASN A 25 -5.87 40.75 17.41
CA ASN A 25 -6.12 40.49 15.99
C ASN A 25 -6.45 39.01 15.75
N THR A 26 -7.08 38.75 14.62
CA THR A 26 -7.25 37.39 14.13
C THR A 26 -5.95 36.84 13.59
N HIS A 27 -5.56 35.65 14.05
CA HIS A 27 -4.36 34.96 13.64
C HIS A 27 -4.68 33.63 12.97
N THR A 28 -3.80 33.20 12.05
CA THR A 28 -3.82 31.86 11.49
C THR A 28 -2.98 30.93 12.36
N VAL A 29 -3.56 29.81 12.74
CA VAL A 29 -2.89 28.72 13.46
C VAL A 29 -2.69 27.56 12.49
N ASN A 30 -1.46 27.10 12.37
CA ASN A 30 -1.10 25.88 11.67
C ASN A 30 -0.83 24.78 12.69
N ALA A 31 -1.36 23.60 12.45
CA ALA A 31 -1.13 22.44 13.29
C ALA A 31 -0.77 21.22 12.42
N TRP A 32 0.07 20.36 12.95
CA TRP A 32 0.46 19.14 12.27
C TRP A 32 0.69 17.99 13.25
N TYR A 33 0.57 16.78 12.75
CA TYR A 33 0.93 15.56 13.45
C TYR A 33 1.98 14.80 12.63
N SER A 34 3.10 14.54 13.26
CA SER A 34 4.17 13.64 12.80
C SER A 34 4.93 13.16 14.01
N ILE A 35 5.45 11.93 13.96
CA ILE A 35 6.28 11.37 15.04
C ILE A 35 7.70 11.95 15.01
N THR A 36 8.16 12.39 13.83
CA THR A 36 9.51 12.91 13.60
C THR A 36 9.48 14.33 13.07
N ASP A 37 10.54 15.07 13.35
CA ASP A 37 10.69 16.46 12.88
C ASP A 37 11.29 16.47 11.47
N GLY A 38 10.44 16.79 10.49
CA GLY A 38 10.82 17.02 9.10
C GLY A 38 11.10 15.78 8.26
N THR A 39 11.21 14.56 8.85
CA THR A 39 11.45 13.30 8.13
C THR A 39 10.56 12.20 8.67
N LEU A 40 9.99 11.38 7.78
CA LEU A 40 9.16 10.24 8.14
C LEU A 40 9.64 8.99 7.40
N ASP A 41 9.91 7.93 8.15
CA ASP A 41 10.22 6.60 7.63
C ASP A 41 8.92 5.81 7.40
N LEU A 42 8.78 5.26 6.21
CA LEU A 42 7.63 4.51 5.75
C LEU A 42 7.99 3.04 5.44
N SER A 43 9.27 2.67 5.57
CA SER A 43 9.82 1.41 5.05
C SER A 43 9.19 0.17 5.67
N ASP A 44 8.89 0.21 6.98
CA ASP A 44 8.36 -0.94 7.73
C ASP A 44 7.15 -0.54 8.54
N GLN A 45 5.99 -0.54 7.88
CA GLN A 45 4.71 -0.23 8.54
C GLN A 45 4.10 -1.48 9.21
N GLU A 46 4.60 -2.68 8.92
CA GLU A 46 4.21 -3.88 9.66
C GLU A 46 4.70 -3.81 11.11
N ALA A 47 5.98 -3.58 11.32
CA ALA A 47 6.56 -3.54 12.66
C ALA A 47 6.22 -2.26 13.43
N ASN A 48 6.23 -1.10 12.74
CA ASN A 48 6.11 0.22 13.37
C ASN A 48 4.67 0.76 13.42
N GLY A 49 3.72 0.09 12.77
CA GLY A 49 2.36 0.58 12.54
C GLY A 49 2.27 1.54 11.35
N LEU A 50 1.04 1.86 10.94
CA LEU A 50 0.81 2.79 9.84
C LEU A 50 1.36 4.18 10.18
N ALA A 51 2.18 4.71 9.28
CA ALA A 51 2.72 6.05 9.40
C ALA A 51 1.65 7.10 9.05
N TYR A 52 1.50 8.13 9.89
CA TYR A 52 0.55 9.20 9.66
C TYR A 52 1.24 10.55 9.59
N LEU A 53 0.79 11.37 8.67
CA LEU A 53 1.15 12.76 8.54
C LEU A 53 -0.12 13.56 8.31
N LEU A 54 -0.43 14.45 9.24
CA LEU A 54 -1.63 15.27 9.21
C LEU A 54 -1.25 16.75 9.24
N HIS A 55 -2.00 17.55 8.53
CA HIS A 55 -1.89 19.01 8.54
C HIS A 55 -3.27 19.64 8.64
N GLY A 56 -3.37 20.72 9.39
CA GLY A 56 -4.59 21.49 9.54
C GLY A 56 -4.31 22.96 9.78
N THR A 57 -5.20 23.81 9.33
CA THR A 57 -5.15 25.26 9.57
C THR A 57 -6.49 25.74 10.09
N GLY A 58 -6.45 26.81 10.88
CA GLY A 58 -7.63 27.50 11.34
C GLY A 58 -7.31 28.93 11.69
N THR A 59 -8.33 29.74 11.85
CA THR A 59 -8.19 31.13 12.28
C THR A 59 -8.95 31.38 13.59
N GLY A 60 -8.45 32.27 14.40
CA GLY A 60 -9.12 32.67 15.63
C GLY A 60 -8.44 33.87 16.28
N ASP A 61 -8.99 34.33 17.36
CA ASP A 61 -8.52 35.41 18.19
C ASP A 61 -8.85 35.17 19.68
N TYR A 62 -8.60 36.14 20.55
CA TYR A 62 -8.84 35.99 21.98
C TYR A 62 -10.32 35.80 22.35
N GLN A 63 -11.27 36.04 21.45
CA GLN A 63 -12.73 35.86 21.67
C GLN A 63 -13.28 34.67 20.86
N THR A 64 -12.59 34.27 19.79
CA THR A 64 -13.04 33.25 18.84
C THR A 64 -12.13 32.04 18.90
N PRO A 65 -12.61 30.91 19.45
CA PRO A 65 -11.82 29.67 19.48
C PRO A 65 -11.39 29.23 18.07
N VAL A 66 -10.18 28.72 17.94
CA VAL A 66 -9.70 28.11 16.69
C VAL A 66 -10.30 26.72 16.53
N THR A 67 -10.93 26.47 15.40
CA THR A 67 -11.30 25.11 14.96
C THR A 67 -10.30 24.65 13.91
N LEU A 68 -9.65 23.50 14.15
CA LEU A 68 -8.69 22.89 13.24
C LEU A 68 -9.32 21.66 12.58
N THR A 69 -9.32 21.63 11.25
CA THR A 69 -9.69 20.44 10.50
C THR A 69 -8.42 19.85 9.93
N PHE A 70 -8.10 18.60 10.32
CA PHE A 70 -6.91 17.90 9.83
C PHE A 70 -7.22 17.10 8.58
N THR A 71 -6.29 17.15 7.64
CA THR A 71 -6.27 16.34 6.42
C THR A 71 -5.05 15.43 6.42
N HIS A 72 -5.16 14.28 5.79
CA HIS A 72 -4.04 13.38 5.57
C HIS A 72 -3.15 13.90 4.44
N SER A 73 -1.85 14.04 4.70
CA SER A 73 -0.85 14.43 3.70
C SER A 73 -0.28 13.24 2.93
N LEU A 74 -0.54 12.02 3.41
CA LEU A 74 -0.25 10.77 2.73
C LEU A 74 -1.53 10.19 2.11
N ALA A 75 -1.36 9.27 1.15
CA ALA A 75 -2.44 8.43 0.65
C ALA A 75 -2.42 7.07 1.36
N LYS A 76 -3.54 6.37 1.39
CA LYS A 76 -3.64 4.99 1.89
C LYS A 76 -3.83 4.02 0.73
N VAL A 77 -3.05 2.95 0.72
CA VAL A 77 -3.23 1.80 -0.17
C VAL A 77 -3.57 0.58 0.66
N ARG A 78 -4.62 -0.14 0.28
CA ARG A 78 -5.00 -1.44 0.82
C ARG A 78 -4.89 -2.49 -0.27
N VAL A 79 -4.34 -3.65 0.07
CA VAL A 79 -4.35 -4.83 -0.79
C VAL A 79 -5.19 -5.91 -0.13
N THR A 80 -6.21 -6.39 -0.84
CA THR A 80 -7.13 -7.42 -0.37
C THR A 80 -6.99 -8.64 -1.27
N PRO A 81 -6.70 -9.84 -0.74
CA PRO A 81 -6.71 -11.07 -1.53
C PRO A 81 -8.09 -11.34 -2.12
N SER A 82 -8.13 -11.87 -3.33
CA SER A 82 -9.34 -12.38 -3.94
C SER A 82 -9.80 -13.67 -3.25
N ASN A 83 -11.06 -14.05 -3.46
CA ASN A 83 -11.68 -15.20 -2.78
C ASN A 83 -11.07 -16.56 -3.15
N ASP A 84 -10.30 -16.64 -4.22
CA ASP A 84 -9.59 -17.83 -4.68
C ASP A 84 -8.20 -18.02 -4.02
N ILE A 85 -7.75 -17.02 -3.26
CA ILE A 85 -6.57 -17.13 -2.40
C ILE A 85 -6.99 -17.63 -1.02
N ALA A 86 -6.46 -18.79 -0.62
CA ALA A 86 -6.78 -19.36 0.68
C ALA A 86 -6.21 -18.49 1.83
N LYS A 87 -6.93 -18.48 2.96
CA LYS A 87 -6.46 -17.80 4.17
C LYS A 87 -5.08 -18.33 4.59
N GLY A 88 -4.12 -17.42 4.76
CA GLY A 88 -2.73 -17.74 5.10
C GLY A 88 -1.85 -18.13 3.90
N GLU A 89 -2.37 -18.14 2.67
CA GLU A 89 -1.55 -18.31 1.45
C GLU A 89 -0.66 -17.07 1.18
N VAL A 90 -1.13 -15.90 1.57
CA VAL A 90 -0.35 -14.66 1.62
C VAL A 90 -0.03 -14.35 3.08
N THR A 91 1.23 -14.17 3.39
CA THR A 91 1.74 -13.91 4.75
C THR A 91 2.45 -12.57 4.89
N SER A 92 2.80 -11.94 3.78
CA SER A 92 3.37 -10.59 3.76
C SER A 92 3.15 -9.93 2.41
N LEU A 93 3.03 -8.61 2.42
CA LEU A 93 2.93 -7.80 1.21
C LEU A 93 3.81 -6.56 1.31
N LYS A 94 4.42 -6.20 0.18
CA LYS A 94 5.19 -4.97 0.01
C LYS A 94 4.71 -4.20 -1.21
N LEU A 95 4.84 -2.89 -1.16
CA LEU A 95 4.66 -1.98 -2.31
C LEU A 95 6.00 -1.34 -2.67
N TYR A 96 6.29 -1.19 -3.96
CA TYR A 96 7.46 -0.46 -4.41
C TYR A 96 7.11 1.01 -4.61
N THR A 97 7.59 1.85 -3.71
CA THR A 97 7.32 3.30 -3.70
C THR A 97 8.38 4.03 -2.86
N TYR A 98 8.14 5.26 -2.44
CA TYR A 98 9.03 5.98 -1.53
C TYR A 98 9.00 5.39 -0.13
N THR A 99 10.16 4.96 0.38
CA THR A 99 10.34 4.41 1.73
C THR A 99 10.54 5.48 2.79
N GLN A 100 10.80 6.72 2.37
CA GLN A 100 10.95 7.89 3.25
C GLN A 100 10.37 9.12 2.58
N CYS A 101 9.97 10.08 3.38
CA CYS A 101 9.64 11.42 2.90
C CYS A 101 10.16 12.49 3.84
N THR A 102 10.32 13.70 3.31
CA THR A 102 10.48 14.93 4.08
C THR A 102 9.19 15.73 4.03
N HIS A 103 8.96 16.57 5.03
CA HIS A 103 7.80 17.43 5.10
C HIS A 103 8.12 18.72 5.86
N ASN A 104 7.31 19.76 5.64
CA ASN A 104 7.34 20.99 6.39
C ASN A 104 6.02 21.12 7.17
N GLN A 105 6.08 20.95 8.49
CA GLN A 105 4.91 21.07 9.36
C GLN A 105 3.71 20.26 8.86
N GLY A 106 3.95 19.01 8.45
CA GLY A 106 2.90 18.11 7.93
C GLY A 106 2.48 18.37 6.48
N ASN A 107 3.00 19.40 5.85
CA ASN A 107 2.72 19.79 4.46
C ASN A 107 3.94 19.63 3.57
N ASP A 108 3.85 19.98 2.27
CA ASP A 108 4.96 19.96 1.31
C ASP A 108 5.71 18.61 1.29
N VAL A 109 4.98 17.51 1.27
CA VAL A 109 5.53 16.16 1.36
C VAL A 109 6.34 15.82 0.12
N GLN A 110 7.61 15.47 0.30
CA GLN A 110 8.52 15.09 -0.77
C GLN A 110 9.07 13.69 -0.51
N GLY A 111 8.88 12.79 -1.46
CA GLY A 111 9.47 11.46 -1.42
C GLY A 111 11.00 11.51 -1.55
N ALA A 112 11.71 10.71 -0.74
CA ALA A 112 13.17 10.73 -0.69
C ALA A 112 13.82 9.50 -1.33
N THR A 113 13.50 8.30 -0.90
CA THR A 113 14.18 7.07 -1.32
C THR A 113 13.16 6.06 -1.86
N LEU A 114 13.39 5.54 -3.06
CA LEU A 114 12.55 4.47 -3.63
C LEU A 114 13.00 3.11 -3.10
N GLY A 115 12.04 2.25 -2.80
CA GLY A 115 12.26 0.91 -2.30
C GLY A 115 10.96 0.19 -1.98
N TRP A 116 11.07 -0.93 -1.27
CA TRP A 116 9.94 -1.72 -0.81
C TRP A 116 9.46 -1.24 0.56
N ILE A 117 8.17 -0.93 0.68
CA ILE A 117 7.48 -0.70 1.95
C ILE A 117 6.86 -2.01 2.42
N GLU A 118 7.19 -2.47 3.64
CA GLU A 118 6.43 -3.54 4.31
C GLU A 118 5.05 -3.01 4.69
N MET A 119 4.00 -3.66 4.18
CA MET A 119 2.61 -3.29 4.47
C MET A 119 2.15 -3.94 5.77
N LYS A 120 1.34 -3.21 6.53
CA LYS A 120 0.75 -3.71 7.77
C LYS A 120 -0.37 -4.70 7.49
N GLU A 121 -0.26 -5.91 8.05
CA GLU A 121 -1.38 -6.85 8.08
C GLU A 121 -2.49 -6.31 8.99
N CYS A 122 -3.72 -6.39 8.53
CA CYS A 122 -4.91 -5.98 9.26
C CYS A 122 -6.12 -6.84 8.84
N GLU A 123 -7.18 -6.72 9.61
CA GLU A 123 -8.47 -7.34 9.28
C GLU A 123 -9.52 -6.26 9.06
N TYR A 124 -10.23 -6.34 7.95
CA TYR A 124 -11.32 -5.45 7.65
C TYR A 124 -12.56 -6.26 7.25
N ASN A 125 -13.65 -6.10 8.00
CA ASN A 125 -14.89 -6.86 7.83
C ASN A 125 -14.69 -8.39 7.82
N GLY A 126 -13.78 -8.90 8.67
CA GLY A 126 -13.48 -10.34 8.75
C GLY A 126 -12.56 -10.87 7.64
N VAL A 127 -12.03 -9.99 6.78
CA VAL A 127 -11.11 -10.35 5.71
C VAL A 127 -9.72 -9.82 6.04
N THR A 128 -8.71 -10.69 5.99
CA THR A 128 -7.31 -10.28 6.11
C THR A 128 -6.93 -9.43 4.91
N CYS A 129 -6.30 -8.29 5.15
CA CYS A 129 -5.79 -7.37 4.14
C CYS A 129 -4.48 -6.75 4.61
N TRP A 130 -3.81 -6.02 3.74
CA TRP A 130 -2.58 -5.29 4.04
C TRP A 130 -2.76 -3.82 3.69
N GLU A 131 -2.30 -2.95 4.57
CA GLU A 131 -2.37 -1.50 4.38
C GLU A 131 -1.00 -0.85 4.48
N ALA A 132 -0.79 0.20 3.69
CA ALA A 132 0.31 1.14 3.87
C ALA A 132 -0.15 2.57 3.57
N ASN A 133 0.42 3.52 4.30
CA ASN A 133 0.34 4.92 3.92
C ASN A 133 1.58 5.27 3.07
N VAL A 134 1.35 5.95 1.95
CA VAL A 134 2.35 6.17 0.90
C VAL A 134 2.44 7.65 0.54
N VAL A 135 3.60 8.07 0.05
CA VAL A 135 3.84 9.43 -0.44
C VAL A 135 3.03 9.65 -1.72
N PRO A 136 2.32 10.77 -1.87
CA PRO A 136 1.64 11.15 -3.11
C PRO A 136 2.59 11.35 -4.30
N GLY A 137 2.05 11.18 -5.52
CA GLY A 137 2.70 11.61 -6.77
C GLY A 137 3.59 10.56 -7.44
N TYR A 138 4.03 9.49 -6.75
CA TYR A 138 4.80 8.41 -7.40
C TYR A 138 3.88 7.32 -7.93
N GLY A 139 4.03 6.97 -9.21
CA GLY A 139 3.25 5.91 -9.84
C GLY A 139 3.67 4.52 -9.34
N ILE A 140 2.84 3.90 -8.53
CA ILE A 140 3.03 2.53 -8.04
C ILE A 140 2.61 1.56 -9.15
N THR A 141 3.53 0.71 -9.58
CA THR A 141 3.31 -0.27 -10.67
C THR A 141 3.42 -1.70 -10.19
N LYS A 142 4.04 -1.96 -9.04
CA LYS A 142 4.33 -3.33 -8.59
C LYS A 142 4.21 -3.52 -7.08
N LEU A 143 3.87 -4.75 -6.72
CA LEU A 143 3.88 -5.27 -5.35
C LEU A 143 4.71 -6.55 -5.26
N GLN A 144 5.02 -6.98 -4.05
CA GLN A 144 5.70 -8.25 -3.78
C GLN A 144 4.95 -9.00 -2.68
N ALA A 145 4.57 -10.24 -2.95
CA ALA A 145 3.95 -11.14 -1.97
C ALA A 145 4.97 -12.15 -1.44
N ASN A 146 4.83 -12.53 -0.17
CA ASN A 146 5.63 -13.59 0.48
C ASN A 146 7.16 -13.44 0.30
N GLY A 147 7.63 -12.21 0.22
CA GLY A 147 9.04 -11.85 0.14
C GLY A 147 9.75 -12.08 -1.22
N THR A 148 9.15 -12.81 -2.15
CA THR A 148 9.78 -13.16 -3.44
C THR A 148 8.87 -13.08 -4.65
N ASP A 149 7.56 -13.09 -4.48
CA ASP A 149 6.59 -13.10 -5.57
C ASP A 149 6.29 -11.66 -6.01
N GLU A 150 7.11 -11.13 -6.91
CA GLU A 150 6.90 -9.81 -7.51
C GLU A 150 5.84 -9.86 -8.59
N ARG A 151 4.91 -8.91 -8.56
CA ARG A 151 3.80 -8.78 -9.51
C ARG A 151 3.63 -7.35 -9.97
N GLU A 152 3.44 -7.19 -11.28
CA GLU A 152 3.02 -5.92 -11.83
C GLU A 152 1.52 -5.69 -11.56
N LEU A 153 1.16 -4.47 -11.28
CA LEU A 153 -0.23 -4.06 -11.20
C LEU A 153 -0.82 -3.91 -12.61
N SER A 154 -2.08 -4.28 -12.79
CA SER A 154 -2.80 -4.12 -14.06
C SER A 154 -2.93 -2.66 -14.53
N ALA A 155 -2.80 -1.72 -13.60
CA ALA A 155 -2.78 -0.29 -13.86
C ALA A 155 -1.88 0.42 -12.85
N THR A 156 -1.19 1.47 -13.28
CA THR A 156 -0.43 2.34 -12.39
C THR A 156 -1.38 3.08 -11.44
N ILE A 157 -1.06 3.06 -10.16
CA ILE A 157 -1.73 3.89 -9.14
C ILE A 157 -0.85 5.09 -8.86
N THR A 158 -1.34 6.29 -9.14
CA THR A 158 -0.69 7.54 -8.72
C THR A 158 -1.42 8.07 -7.49
N PRO A 159 -0.84 7.90 -6.28
CA PRO A 159 -1.50 8.31 -5.05
C PRO A 159 -1.66 9.82 -4.97
N GLU A 160 -2.81 10.27 -4.44
CA GLU A 160 -3.10 11.65 -4.10
C GLU A 160 -3.29 11.78 -2.58
N ALA A 161 -2.86 12.90 -2.00
CA ALA A 161 -2.98 13.15 -0.56
C ALA A 161 -4.43 12.98 -0.09
N GLY A 162 -4.61 12.32 1.06
CA GLY A 162 -5.92 12.05 1.65
C GLY A 162 -6.78 11.03 0.91
N SER A 163 -6.29 10.46 -0.20
CA SER A 163 -7.04 9.46 -1.00
C SER A 163 -6.79 8.03 -0.52
N PHE A 164 -7.77 7.18 -0.79
CA PHE A 164 -7.73 5.74 -0.49
C PHE A 164 -7.79 4.92 -1.77
N TYR A 165 -6.91 3.95 -1.90
CA TYR A 165 -6.81 3.03 -3.04
C TYR A 165 -6.93 1.59 -2.57
N ASN A 166 -7.76 0.80 -3.24
CA ASN A 166 -7.91 -0.62 -2.96
C ASN A 166 -7.44 -1.44 -4.17
N ILE A 167 -6.53 -2.38 -3.91
CA ILE A 167 -5.99 -3.32 -4.89
C ILE A 167 -6.55 -4.69 -4.55
N THR A 168 -7.08 -5.40 -5.54
CA THR A 168 -7.39 -6.82 -5.40
C THR A 168 -6.20 -7.65 -5.84
N LEU A 169 -5.65 -8.45 -4.94
CA LEU A 169 -4.59 -9.41 -5.24
C LEU A 169 -5.24 -10.70 -5.76
N ASN A 170 -5.15 -10.94 -7.06
CA ASN A 170 -5.65 -12.17 -7.65
C ASN A 170 -4.67 -13.32 -7.45
N LYS A 171 -5.16 -14.57 -7.49
CA LYS A 171 -4.32 -15.75 -7.42
C LYS A 171 -3.43 -15.81 -8.66
N ASP A 172 -2.11 -15.95 -8.45
CA ASP A 172 -1.20 -16.25 -9.54
C ASP A 172 -1.18 -17.76 -9.81
N ASN A 173 -1.80 -18.15 -10.90
CA ASN A 173 -1.77 -19.51 -11.38
C ASN A 173 -0.49 -19.85 -12.17
N GLY A 174 0.34 -18.84 -12.45
CA GLY A 174 1.55 -18.93 -13.25
C GLY A 174 1.27 -19.08 -14.75
N TYR A 175 0.03 -18.86 -15.16
CA TYR A 175 -0.40 -18.82 -16.55
C TYR A 175 -1.66 -17.94 -16.70
N THR A 176 -1.86 -17.45 -17.92
CA THR A 176 -3.08 -16.78 -18.38
C THR A 176 -3.81 -17.70 -19.35
N ASP A 177 -5.13 -17.91 -19.16
CA ASP A 177 -6.01 -18.56 -20.11
C ASP A 177 -6.53 -17.49 -21.09
N GLU A 178 -6.03 -17.53 -22.34
CA GLU A 178 -6.41 -16.61 -23.41
C GLU A 178 -7.73 -17.05 -24.12
N GLY A 179 -8.30 -18.14 -23.66
CA GLY A 179 -9.47 -18.78 -24.29
C GLY A 179 -9.16 -19.66 -25.49
N ASN A 180 -10.15 -20.45 -25.91
CA ASN A 180 -10.05 -21.36 -27.05
C ASN A 180 -8.86 -22.34 -26.99
N GLY A 181 -8.43 -22.74 -25.80
CA GLY A 181 -7.30 -23.64 -25.58
C GLY A 181 -5.92 -22.98 -25.73
N ASN A 182 -5.84 -21.65 -25.75
CA ASN A 182 -4.58 -20.94 -25.76
C ASN A 182 -4.19 -20.49 -24.36
N TYR A 183 -2.95 -20.75 -23.97
CA TYR A 183 -2.40 -20.42 -22.65
C TYR A 183 -1.05 -19.72 -22.78
N THR A 184 -0.88 -18.61 -22.05
CA THR A 184 0.41 -17.94 -21.88
C THR A 184 0.97 -18.27 -20.51
N VAL A 185 2.12 -18.91 -20.44
CA VAL A 185 2.73 -19.44 -19.23
C VAL A 185 3.90 -18.59 -18.80
N THR A 186 3.93 -18.22 -17.51
CA THR A 186 4.93 -17.31 -16.92
C THR A 186 5.82 -17.99 -15.87
N THR A 187 5.41 -19.14 -15.32
CA THR A 187 6.15 -19.85 -14.27
C THR A 187 6.15 -21.37 -14.45
N ALA A 188 7.08 -22.07 -13.77
CA ALA A 188 7.10 -23.55 -13.73
C ALA A 188 5.80 -24.13 -13.17
N LYS A 189 5.20 -23.48 -12.15
CA LYS A 189 3.88 -23.87 -11.60
C LYS A 189 2.80 -23.76 -12.67
N GLY A 190 2.78 -22.67 -13.43
CA GLY A 190 1.82 -22.47 -14.52
C GLY A 190 1.99 -23.47 -15.63
N LEU A 191 3.23 -23.78 -16.02
CA LEU A 191 3.50 -24.79 -17.05
C LEU A 191 2.99 -26.17 -16.61
N LYS A 192 3.23 -26.55 -15.35
CA LYS A 192 2.70 -27.78 -14.79
C LYS A 192 1.16 -27.79 -14.80
N ALA A 193 0.51 -26.72 -14.36
CA ALA A 193 -0.95 -26.62 -14.32
C ALA A 193 -1.56 -26.75 -15.73
N VAL A 194 -0.97 -26.08 -16.73
CA VAL A 194 -1.42 -26.17 -18.13
C VAL A 194 -1.16 -27.57 -18.72
N ALA A 195 -0.03 -28.22 -18.35
CA ALA A 195 0.22 -29.60 -18.72
C ALA A 195 -0.83 -30.58 -18.14
N ASP A 196 -1.21 -30.37 -16.88
CA ASP A 196 -2.28 -31.15 -16.23
C ASP A 196 -3.62 -30.92 -16.94
N ILE A 197 -3.94 -29.69 -17.37
CA ILE A 197 -5.14 -29.39 -18.18
C ILE A 197 -5.06 -30.14 -19.52
N ALA A 198 -3.94 -30.08 -20.23
CA ALA A 198 -3.75 -30.76 -21.51
C ALA A 198 -3.98 -32.29 -21.39
N ASN A 199 -3.38 -32.90 -20.36
CA ASN A 199 -3.42 -34.34 -20.15
C ASN A 199 -4.80 -34.84 -19.70
N ASN A 200 -5.64 -33.96 -19.11
CA ASN A 200 -6.97 -34.34 -18.59
C ASN A 200 -8.15 -33.93 -19.48
N SER A 201 -7.92 -33.07 -20.49
CA SER A 201 -9.04 -32.44 -21.21
C SER A 201 -9.33 -33.01 -22.61
N ASN A 202 -8.49 -33.86 -23.18
CA ASN A 202 -8.57 -34.30 -24.60
C ASN A 202 -8.69 -33.14 -25.63
N LEU A 203 -8.39 -31.92 -25.21
CA LEU A 203 -8.44 -30.71 -26.05
C LEU A 203 -7.04 -30.41 -26.59
N GLY A 204 -6.97 -30.12 -27.86
CA GLY A 204 -5.76 -29.50 -28.41
C GLY A 204 -5.52 -28.14 -27.75
N ILE A 205 -4.38 -27.96 -27.09
CA ILE A 205 -4.02 -26.71 -26.46
C ILE A 205 -2.76 -26.14 -27.12
N ASN A 206 -2.68 -24.80 -27.10
CA ASN A 206 -1.48 -24.06 -27.51
C ASN A 206 -0.86 -23.42 -26.28
N ILE A 207 0.42 -23.60 -26.08
CA ILE A 207 1.17 -23.04 -24.96
C ILE A 207 2.20 -22.06 -25.49
N THR A 208 2.11 -20.81 -25.05
CA THR A 208 3.13 -19.80 -25.28
C THR A 208 3.92 -19.58 -23.99
N LEU A 209 5.23 -19.63 -24.03
CA LEU A 209 6.08 -19.25 -22.90
C LEU A 209 6.42 -17.76 -23.04
N ASP A 210 6.04 -16.96 -22.03
CA ASP A 210 6.31 -15.53 -21.99
C ASP A 210 7.79 -15.21 -21.74
N LYS A 211 8.49 -16.14 -21.10
CA LYS A 211 9.92 -16.07 -20.76
C LYS A 211 10.51 -17.46 -20.56
N ASP A 212 11.83 -17.55 -20.40
CA ASP A 212 12.49 -18.78 -20.01
C ASP A 212 11.97 -19.27 -18.65
N ILE A 213 11.58 -20.56 -18.59
CA ILE A 213 11.03 -21.17 -17.40
C ILE A 213 12.01 -22.18 -16.83
N ASN A 214 12.48 -21.92 -15.61
CA ASN A 214 13.35 -22.84 -14.89
C ASN A 214 12.50 -23.92 -14.21
N LEU A 215 12.70 -25.18 -14.62
CA LEU A 215 12.05 -26.36 -14.07
C LEU A 215 12.87 -27.09 -12.99
N THR A 216 14.00 -26.55 -12.57
CA THR A 216 14.85 -27.16 -11.53
C THR A 216 14.05 -27.34 -10.25
N GLY A 217 14.02 -28.57 -9.72
CA GLY A 217 13.24 -28.92 -8.53
C GLY A 217 11.74 -29.09 -8.73
N THR A 218 11.25 -28.95 -9.97
CA THR A 218 9.84 -29.17 -10.30
C THR A 218 9.65 -30.61 -10.81
N THR A 219 8.71 -31.34 -10.22
CA THR A 219 8.28 -32.62 -10.79
C THR A 219 7.48 -32.33 -12.05
N TRP A 220 8.00 -32.80 -13.18
CA TRP A 220 7.42 -32.58 -14.50
C TRP A 220 6.74 -33.85 -15.03
N THR A 221 5.50 -33.70 -15.48
CA THR A 221 4.77 -34.73 -16.25
C THR A 221 4.70 -34.24 -17.69
N PRO A 222 5.22 -35.00 -18.67
CA PRO A 222 5.15 -34.61 -20.07
C PRO A 222 3.70 -34.44 -20.55
N ILE A 223 3.51 -33.53 -21.52
CA ILE A 223 2.24 -33.33 -22.17
C ILE A 223 2.03 -34.42 -23.22
N GLY A 224 0.79 -34.97 -23.30
CA GLY A 224 0.43 -35.97 -24.28
C GLY A 224 0.90 -37.39 -23.92
N ILE A 225 0.81 -37.76 -22.64
CA ILE A 225 0.95 -39.14 -22.20
C ILE A 225 -0.38 -39.82 -22.48
N ASP A 226 -0.34 -40.85 -23.34
CA ASP A 226 -1.43 -41.81 -23.58
C ASP A 226 -1.59 -42.78 -22.42
#